data_75d7067fa0efac77f3333972c0aa66c2
#
_entry.id   75d7067fa0efac77f3333972c0aa66c2
#
_cell.length_a   1.000
_cell.length_b   1.000
_cell.length_c   1.000
_cell.angle_alpha   90.00
_cell.angle_beta   90.00
_cell.angle_gamma   90.00
#
_symmetry.space_group_name_H-M   'P 1'
#
loop_
_entity.id
_entity.type
_entity.pdbx_description
1 polymer ?
#
loop_
_entity_poly.entity_id
_entity_poly.type
_entity_poly.pdbx_seq_one_letter_code
_entity_poly.pdbx_strand_id
1 'polypeptide(L)'
;MIANNDITTLEDIQLLVNTFYYQVRKDAFIGPIFNQKIGDRWPEHLQKMYGFWETILLEVHSYSGSPFPPHKQLPVTKEHFDRWMELFTKTTDSLFAGPLADEAKYRAKNMAEMFNYKIDYFRNLEKKQTNNL
;
A
#
# COMPACT_ATOMS: atom_id res chain seq x y z
N MET A 1 -30.43 5.08 -5.03
CA MET A 1 -29.01 5.09 -4.67
C MET A 1 -28.64 3.74 -4.07
N ILE A 2 -27.66 3.06 -4.63
CA ILE A 2 -27.21 1.76 -4.12
C ILE A 2 -26.11 2.02 -3.11
N ALA A 3 -26.34 1.58 -1.86
CA ALA A 3 -25.31 1.66 -0.84
C ALA A 3 -24.20 0.64 -1.13
N ASN A 4 -22.94 1.03 -0.96
CA ASN A 4 -21.83 0.12 -1.09
C ASN A 4 -21.87 -0.92 0.03
N ASN A 5 -21.48 -2.15 -0.31
CA ASN A 5 -21.34 -3.22 0.67
C ASN A 5 -19.94 -3.17 1.29
N ASP A 6 -19.79 -3.86 2.44
CA ASP A 6 -18.48 -4.03 3.06
C ASP A 6 -17.67 -5.11 2.32
N ILE A 7 -16.39 -5.17 2.63
CA ILE A 7 -15.47 -6.19 2.12
C ILE A 7 -15.76 -7.50 2.85
N THR A 8 -16.08 -8.57 2.11
CA THR A 8 -16.43 -9.85 2.72
C THR A 8 -15.73 -11.05 2.08
N THR A 9 -15.24 -10.93 0.85
CA THR A 9 -14.71 -12.08 0.11
C THR A 9 -13.33 -11.76 -0.48
N LEU A 10 -12.64 -12.83 -0.94
CA LEU A 10 -11.40 -12.65 -1.69
C LEU A 10 -11.63 -11.84 -2.97
N GLU A 11 -12.76 -12.04 -3.63
CA GLU A 11 -13.10 -11.27 -4.83
C GLU A 11 -13.20 -9.78 -4.53
N ASP A 12 -13.73 -9.42 -3.36
CA ASP A 12 -13.76 -8.02 -2.91
C ASP A 12 -12.34 -7.48 -2.71
N ILE A 13 -11.46 -8.28 -2.10
CA ILE A 13 -10.05 -7.93 -1.92
C ILE A 13 -9.38 -7.71 -3.27
N GLN A 14 -9.60 -8.61 -4.23
CA GLN A 14 -9.02 -8.50 -5.57
C GLN A 14 -9.51 -7.23 -6.28
N LEU A 15 -10.80 -6.92 -6.16
CA LEU A 15 -11.35 -5.69 -6.75
C LEU A 15 -10.71 -4.44 -6.14
N LEU A 16 -10.57 -4.41 -4.81
CA LEU A 16 -9.92 -3.29 -4.11
C LEU A 16 -8.48 -3.12 -4.59
N VAL A 17 -7.70 -4.18 -4.54
CA VAL A 17 -6.26 -4.16 -4.88
C VAL A 17 -6.07 -3.79 -6.36
N ASN A 18 -6.82 -4.42 -7.25
CA ASN A 18 -6.67 -4.16 -8.69
C ASN A 18 -7.06 -2.73 -9.05
N THR A 19 -8.16 -2.23 -8.49
CA THR A 19 -8.61 -0.86 -8.76
C THR A 19 -7.62 0.15 -8.20
N PHE A 20 -7.13 -0.10 -6.99
CA PHE A 20 -6.14 0.78 -6.36
C PHE A 20 -4.85 0.86 -7.18
N TYR A 21 -4.26 -0.29 -7.54
CA TYR A 21 -3.00 -0.27 -8.29
C TYR A 21 -3.18 0.20 -9.72
N TYR A 22 -4.37 0.04 -10.31
CA TYR A 22 -4.65 0.70 -11.59
C TYR A 22 -4.49 2.22 -11.47
N GLN A 23 -5.03 2.81 -10.39
CA GLN A 23 -4.89 4.25 -10.14
C GLN A 23 -3.43 4.63 -9.84
N VAL A 24 -2.73 3.82 -9.04
CA VAL A 24 -1.32 4.07 -8.70
C VAL A 24 -0.46 4.08 -9.95
N ARG A 25 -0.62 3.08 -10.83
CA ARG A 25 0.23 2.92 -12.01
C ARG A 25 0.13 4.08 -12.98
N LYS A 26 -1.02 4.72 -13.05
CA LYS A 26 -1.22 5.87 -13.95
C LYS A 26 -1.03 7.22 -13.26
N ASP A 27 -0.81 7.23 -11.94
CA ASP A 27 -0.59 8.48 -11.21
C ASP A 27 0.76 9.09 -11.62
N ALA A 28 0.75 10.39 -11.95
CA ALA A 28 1.96 11.06 -12.45
C ALA A 28 3.04 11.18 -11.38
N PHE A 29 2.66 11.21 -10.11
CA PHE A 29 3.61 11.44 -9.03
C PHE A 29 4.21 10.14 -8.48
N ILE A 30 3.37 9.15 -8.11
CA ILE A 30 3.88 7.92 -7.50
C ILE A 30 3.99 6.76 -8.48
N GLY A 31 3.28 6.82 -9.62
CA GLY A 31 3.31 5.74 -10.62
C GLY A 31 4.70 5.36 -11.09
N PRO A 32 5.56 6.33 -11.46
CA PRO A 32 6.92 5.99 -11.92
C PRO A 32 7.74 5.20 -10.90
N ILE A 33 7.59 5.49 -9.60
CA ILE A 33 8.32 4.78 -8.55
C ILE A 33 7.87 3.31 -8.50
N PHE A 34 6.56 3.07 -8.51
CA PHE A 34 6.02 1.71 -8.48
C PHE A 34 6.37 0.95 -9.75
N ASN A 35 6.22 1.58 -10.91
CA ASN A 35 6.49 0.93 -12.19
C ASN A 35 7.97 0.57 -12.34
N GLN A 36 8.86 1.42 -11.86
CA GLN A 36 10.29 1.12 -11.90
C GLN A 36 10.65 -0.01 -10.94
N LYS A 37 10.10 -0.01 -9.74
CA LYS A 37 10.42 -1.03 -8.73
C LYS A 37 9.87 -2.40 -9.11
N ILE A 38 8.64 -2.45 -9.60
CA ILE A 38 7.95 -3.70 -9.89
C ILE A 38 8.27 -4.20 -11.32
N GLY A 39 8.37 -3.27 -12.28
CA GLY A 39 8.72 -3.60 -13.66
C GLY A 39 7.69 -4.55 -14.28
N ASP A 40 8.15 -5.72 -14.75
CA ASP A 40 7.30 -6.72 -15.37
C ASP A 40 6.72 -7.74 -14.37
N ARG A 41 6.93 -7.53 -13.06
CA ARG A 41 6.48 -8.45 -12.01
C ARG A 41 5.13 -8.04 -11.41
N TRP A 42 4.33 -7.24 -12.12
CA TRP A 42 3.02 -6.83 -11.62
C TRP A 42 2.10 -8.00 -11.28
N PRO A 43 2.02 -9.07 -12.10
CA PRO A 43 1.13 -10.19 -11.73
C PRO A 43 1.50 -10.81 -10.39
N GLU A 44 2.79 -11.04 -10.12
CA GLU A 44 3.24 -11.60 -8.85
C GLU A 44 3.00 -10.64 -7.69
N HIS A 45 3.24 -9.34 -7.93
CA HIS A 45 3.00 -8.32 -6.90
C HIS A 45 1.53 -8.25 -6.49
N LEU A 46 0.62 -8.28 -7.46
CA LEU A 46 -0.81 -8.25 -7.18
C LEU A 46 -1.23 -9.47 -6.37
N GLN A 47 -0.71 -10.67 -6.70
CA GLN A 47 -1.00 -11.87 -5.93
C GLN A 47 -0.56 -11.73 -4.47
N LYS A 48 0.61 -11.17 -4.23
CA LYS A 48 1.09 -10.90 -2.87
C LYS A 48 0.17 -9.94 -2.13
N MET A 49 -0.30 -8.91 -2.81
CA MET A 49 -1.18 -7.91 -2.19
C MET A 49 -2.57 -8.50 -1.90
N TYR A 50 -3.08 -9.39 -2.73
CA TYR A 50 -4.32 -10.11 -2.41
C TYR A 50 -4.16 -10.88 -1.09
N GLY A 51 -3.09 -11.64 -0.97
CA GLY A 51 -2.82 -12.41 0.24
C GLY A 51 -2.62 -11.52 1.46
N PHE A 52 -1.89 -10.42 1.29
CA PHE A 52 -1.64 -9.47 2.37
C PHE A 52 -2.95 -8.91 2.94
N TRP A 53 -3.81 -8.37 2.09
CA TRP A 53 -5.06 -7.77 2.54
C TRP A 53 -6.07 -8.81 3.02
N GLU A 54 -6.10 -10.00 2.39
CA GLU A 54 -6.94 -11.10 2.86
C GLU A 54 -6.55 -11.53 4.28
N THR A 55 -5.26 -11.61 4.56
CA THR A 55 -4.76 -11.97 5.88
C THR A 55 -5.17 -10.94 6.93
N ILE A 56 -5.04 -9.65 6.60
CA ILE A 56 -5.34 -8.57 7.53
C ILE A 56 -6.85 -8.43 7.78
N LEU A 57 -7.66 -8.50 6.73
CA LEU A 57 -9.07 -8.14 6.81
C LEU A 57 -9.99 -9.34 7.02
N LEU A 58 -9.66 -10.50 6.44
CA LEU A 58 -10.52 -11.68 6.48
C LEU A 58 -9.94 -12.80 7.35
N GLU A 59 -8.80 -12.57 7.99
CA GLU A 59 -8.15 -13.51 8.90
C GLU A 59 -7.79 -14.85 8.24
N VAL A 60 -7.52 -14.84 6.93
CA VAL A 60 -7.06 -16.00 6.18
C VAL A 60 -5.54 -15.91 6.03
N HIS A 61 -4.81 -16.91 6.50
CA HIS A 61 -3.34 -16.89 6.49
C HIS A 61 -2.78 -17.22 5.10
N SER A 62 -2.89 -16.26 4.16
CA SER A 62 -2.40 -16.39 2.80
C SER A 62 -1.19 -15.52 2.50
N TYR A 63 -0.69 -14.78 3.50
CA TYR A 63 0.51 -13.96 3.38
C TYR A 63 1.42 -14.21 4.57
N SER A 64 2.71 -14.43 4.30
CA SER A 64 3.73 -14.48 5.32
C SER A 64 4.91 -13.62 4.88
N GLY A 65 5.58 -13.00 5.84
CA GLY A 65 6.72 -12.15 5.56
C GLY A 65 6.58 -10.78 6.17
N SER A 66 7.47 -9.88 5.79
CA SER A 66 7.50 -8.50 6.29
C SER A 66 7.41 -7.55 5.11
N PRO A 67 6.43 -6.63 5.10
CA PRO A 67 6.28 -5.72 3.97
C PRO A 67 7.29 -4.58 3.93
N PHE A 68 7.96 -4.25 5.06
CA PHE A 68 8.83 -3.08 5.10
C PHE A 68 10.13 -3.23 4.29
N PRO A 69 10.90 -4.35 4.39
CA PRO A 69 12.22 -4.40 3.75
C PRO A 69 12.26 -4.02 2.27
N PRO A 70 11.27 -4.41 1.43
CA PRO A 70 11.26 -3.97 0.04
C PRO A 70 11.11 -2.45 -0.12
N HIS A 71 10.59 -1.75 0.89
CA HIS A 71 10.36 -0.30 0.83
C HIS A 71 11.52 0.53 1.37
N LYS A 72 12.47 -0.10 2.09
CA LYS A 72 13.50 0.60 2.86
C LYS A 72 14.31 1.60 2.03
N GLN A 73 14.63 1.27 0.78
CA GLN A 73 15.50 2.10 -0.06
C GLN A 73 14.76 2.81 -1.18
N LEU A 74 13.42 2.85 -1.14
CA LEU A 74 12.67 3.58 -2.14
C LEU A 74 12.91 5.09 -2.02
N PRO A 75 13.01 5.80 -3.17
CA PRO A 75 13.21 7.25 -3.15
C PRO A 75 11.90 7.99 -2.91
N VAL A 76 11.30 7.79 -1.72
CA VAL A 76 9.98 8.33 -1.39
C VAL A 76 10.08 9.25 -0.18
N THR A 77 9.15 10.21 -0.12
CA THR A 77 9.04 11.18 0.96
C THR A 77 7.62 11.13 1.51
N LYS A 78 7.34 11.96 2.52
CA LYS A 78 6.01 12.05 3.10
C LYS A 78 4.95 12.34 2.03
N GLU A 79 5.28 13.20 1.07
CA GLU A 79 4.34 13.59 0.01
C GLU A 79 3.92 12.39 -0.85
N HIS A 80 4.83 11.46 -1.08
CA HIS A 80 4.52 10.21 -1.81
C HIS A 80 3.55 9.34 -1.01
N PHE A 81 3.76 9.22 0.29
CA PHE A 81 2.85 8.46 1.16
C PHE A 81 1.50 9.14 1.28
N ASP A 82 1.46 10.47 1.32
CA ASP A 82 0.19 11.21 1.36
C ASP A 82 -0.61 10.97 0.09
N ARG A 83 0.04 10.95 -1.07
CA ARG A 83 -0.62 10.67 -2.35
C ARG A 83 -1.12 9.23 -2.42
N TRP A 84 -0.28 8.28 -1.98
CA TRP A 84 -0.66 6.87 -1.90
C TRP A 84 -1.91 6.70 -1.05
N MET A 85 -1.95 7.33 0.11
CA MET A 85 -3.09 7.25 1.04
C MET A 85 -4.34 7.90 0.46
N GLU A 86 -4.18 9.01 -0.23
CA GLU A 86 -5.30 9.67 -0.91
C GLU A 86 -5.93 8.75 -1.95
N LEU A 87 -5.12 8.10 -2.77
CA LEU A 87 -5.61 7.16 -3.79
C LEU A 87 -6.26 5.94 -3.13
N PHE A 88 -5.67 5.41 -2.06
CA PHE A 88 -6.24 4.27 -1.36
C PHE A 88 -7.60 4.60 -0.75
N THR A 89 -7.70 5.75 -0.10
CA THR A 89 -8.96 6.18 0.52
C THR A 89 -10.04 6.39 -0.52
N LYS A 90 -9.74 7.07 -1.61
CA LYS A 90 -10.70 7.30 -2.68
C LYS A 90 -11.18 5.99 -3.30
N THR A 91 -10.26 5.08 -3.55
CA THR A 91 -10.59 3.78 -4.13
C THR A 91 -11.50 2.99 -3.19
N THR A 92 -11.12 2.89 -1.92
CA THR A 92 -11.90 2.16 -0.93
C THR A 92 -13.31 2.74 -0.83
N ASP A 93 -13.42 4.07 -0.71
CA ASP A 93 -14.71 4.73 -0.54
C ASP A 93 -15.60 4.60 -1.77
N SER A 94 -15.00 4.49 -2.97
CA SER A 94 -15.79 4.32 -4.20
C SER A 94 -16.36 2.91 -4.34
N LEU A 95 -15.76 1.92 -3.70
CA LEU A 95 -16.11 0.51 -3.88
C LEU A 95 -16.84 -0.09 -2.69
N PHE A 96 -16.51 0.33 -1.47
CA PHE A 96 -16.95 -0.34 -0.24
C PHE A 96 -17.32 0.66 0.85
N ALA A 97 -18.17 0.19 1.78
CA ALA A 97 -18.50 0.92 3.00
C ALA A 97 -18.82 -0.09 4.09
N GLY A 98 -18.27 0.12 5.29
CA GLY A 98 -18.52 -0.74 6.43
C GLY A 98 -17.28 -0.89 7.31
N PRO A 99 -17.38 -1.72 8.39
CA PRO A 99 -16.28 -1.88 9.34
C PRO A 99 -14.97 -2.35 8.71
N LEU A 100 -15.01 -3.28 7.75
CA LEU A 100 -13.77 -3.78 7.13
C LEU A 100 -13.19 -2.77 6.14
N ALA A 101 -14.04 -2.02 5.43
CA ALA A 101 -13.56 -0.91 4.59
C ALA A 101 -12.86 0.14 5.45
N ASP A 102 -13.42 0.47 6.62
CA ASP A 102 -12.81 1.41 7.56
C ASP A 102 -11.50 0.85 8.13
N GLU A 103 -11.47 -0.45 8.44
CA GLU A 103 -10.26 -1.12 8.94
C GLU A 103 -9.16 -1.09 7.89
N ALA A 104 -9.49 -1.30 6.62
CA ALA A 104 -8.51 -1.24 5.54
C ALA A 104 -7.86 0.14 5.47
N LYS A 105 -8.64 1.21 5.54
CA LYS A 105 -8.12 2.57 5.53
C LYS A 105 -7.25 2.86 6.76
N TYR A 106 -7.67 2.37 7.92
CA TYR A 106 -6.92 2.54 9.16
C TYR A 106 -5.56 1.82 9.11
N ARG A 107 -5.56 0.56 8.65
CA ARG A 107 -4.33 -0.22 8.51
C ARG A 107 -3.39 0.40 7.47
N ALA A 108 -3.94 0.86 6.35
CA ALA A 108 -3.15 1.52 5.31
C ALA A 108 -2.49 2.80 5.84
N LYS A 109 -3.23 3.60 6.59
CA LYS A 109 -2.70 4.84 7.18
C LYS A 109 -1.56 4.55 8.15
N ASN A 110 -1.75 3.57 9.05
CA ASN A 110 -0.73 3.22 10.03
C ASN A 110 0.53 2.69 9.35
N MET A 111 0.36 1.89 8.31
CA MET A 111 1.47 1.33 7.55
C MET A 111 2.25 2.43 6.82
N ALA A 112 1.53 3.36 6.19
CA ALA A 112 2.17 4.49 5.49
C ALA A 112 2.98 5.36 6.47
N GLU A 113 2.42 5.67 7.63
CA GLU A 113 3.11 6.45 8.66
C GLU A 113 4.35 5.72 9.18
N MET A 114 4.24 4.42 9.42
CA MET A 114 5.36 3.61 9.92
C MET A 114 6.47 3.51 8.87
N PHE A 115 6.10 3.26 7.61
CA PHE A 115 7.10 3.15 6.54
C PHE A 115 7.82 4.48 6.31
N ASN A 116 7.09 5.59 6.31
CA ASN A 116 7.69 6.91 6.19
C ASN A 116 8.67 7.20 7.32
N TYR A 117 8.28 6.90 8.56
CA TYR A 117 9.15 7.08 9.72
C TYR A 117 10.42 6.23 9.60
N LYS A 118 10.29 4.96 9.24
CA LYS A 118 11.43 4.05 9.12
C LYS A 118 12.37 4.45 7.98
N ILE A 119 11.81 4.86 6.85
CA ILE A 119 12.61 5.30 5.70
C ILE A 119 13.41 6.53 6.07
N ASP A 120 12.79 7.52 6.71
CA ASP A 120 13.48 8.72 7.17
C ASP A 120 14.56 8.38 8.20
N TYR A 121 14.27 7.48 9.13
CA TYR A 121 15.24 7.05 10.13
C TYR A 121 16.48 6.44 9.48
N PHE A 122 16.33 5.49 8.58
CA PHE A 122 17.46 4.85 7.93
C PHE A 122 18.22 5.80 7.00
N ARG A 123 17.50 6.70 6.32
CA ARG A 123 18.11 7.71 5.47
C ARG A 123 18.99 8.68 6.28
N ASN A 124 18.51 9.13 7.43
CA ASN A 124 19.27 9.99 8.33
C ASN A 124 20.47 9.26 8.94
N LEU A 125 20.31 7.97 9.23
CA LEU A 125 21.39 7.15 9.73
C LEU A 125 22.53 7.04 8.70
N GLU A 126 22.19 6.82 7.44
CA GLU A 126 23.18 6.77 6.35
C GLU A 126 23.93 8.10 6.20
N LYS A 127 23.21 9.23 6.30
CA LYS A 127 23.82 10.57 6.25
C LYS A 127 24.82 10.77 7.39
N LYS A 128 24.47 10.34 8.61
CA LYS A 128 25.39 10.41 9.75
C LYS A 128 26.65 9.59 9.52
N GLN A 129 26.52 8.37 9.00
CA GLN A 129 27.65 7.53 8.69
C GLN A 129 28.55 8.17 7.64
N THR A 130 27.98 8.76 6.60
CA THR A 130 28.75 9.45 5.56
C THR A 130 29.49 10.66 6.12
N ASN A 131 28.84 11.43 7.01
CA ASN A 131 29.46 12.64 7.58
C ASN A 131 30.57 12.32 8.61
N ASN A 132 30.61 11.10 9.13
CA ASN A 132 31.64 10.70 10.09
C ASN A 132 32.87 10.08 9.40
N LEU A 133 32.86 10.00 8.10
CA LEU A 133 34.04 9.59 7.35
C LEU A 133 34.93 10.82 7.05
#